data_afaab6b5541c49c919855ac1c74127ee
#
_entry.id   afaab6b5541c49c919855ac1c74127ee
#
_cell.length_a   1.000
_cell.length_b   1.000
_cell.length_c   1.000
_cell.angle_alpha   90.00
_cell.angle_beta   90.00
_cell.angle_gamma   90.00
#
_symmetry.space_group_name_H-M   'P 1'
#
loop_
_entity.id
_entity.type
_entity.pdbx_description
1 polymer ?
#
loop_
_entity_poly.entity_id
_entity_poly.type
_entity_poly.pdbx_seq_one_letter_code
_entity_poly.pdbx_strand_id
1 'polypeptide(L)'
;MDPRTPAIASAVRRARTAHEKLEVLRGAYDGSVCVLVTCGPSLGDLDPALLRAQLSGIMTIAVKQAVDVVADEADFLCFNSFNVARYETGAARPIRIYGAEPTGRVPQLNRFDLKLQHAVTTSDLRTSLAARQNFDDYLLSATPVRPWGPGIVYEIGMYLAVHLGIKELITVGWDIANPKGNNTHFYDPQTGDQFFDRGRSDAYRLVGVRRHLPAPLRDGMRWTRAVISHRTGRLYNRTTMVPGEAEVVASSTKQAAAWLRTQGVELTVVSPTSMVDPAVQRLSYDALWARLAAARQ
;
A
#
# COMPACT_ATOMS: atom_id res chain seq x y z
N MET A 1 14.44 -6.14 8.16
CA MET A 1 13.85 -7.25 7.37
C MET A 1 13.82 -8.51 8.22
N ASP A 2 12.73 -9.26 8.17
CA ASP A 2 12.57 -10.55 8.83
C ASP A 2 13.57 -11.59 8.26
N PRO A 3 14.24 -12.38 9.10
CA PRO A 3 15.27 -13.34 8.64
C PRO A 3 14.75 -14.44 7.71
N ARG A 4 13.44 -14.72 7.69
CA ARG A 4 12.81 -15.68 6.78
C ARG A 4 12.67 -15.17 5.35
N THR A 5 12.56 -13.84 5.17
CA THR A 5 12.23 -13.20 3.89
C THR A 5 13.15 -13.59 2.73
N PRO A 6 14.47 -13.67 2.85
CA PRO A 6 15.33 -14.02 1.71
C PRO A 6 15.01 -15.40 1.12
N ALA A 7 14.73 -16.39 1.96
CA ALA A 7 14.36 -17.73 1.51
C ALA A 7 12.99 -17.75 0.83
N ILE A 8 12.00 -17.09 1.45
CA ILE A 8 10.64 -16.95 0.91
C ILE A 8 10.66 -16.22 -0.42
N ALA A 9 11.37 -15.09 -0.51
CA ALA A 9 11.50 -14.31 -1.74
C ALA A 9 12.11 -15.14 -2.88
N SER A 10 13.13 -15.94 -2.56
CA SER A 10 13.72 -16.86 -3.54
C SER A 10 12.70 -17.90 -4.03
N ALA A 11 11.91 -18.48 -3.15
CA ALA A 11 10.87 -19.43 -3.52
C ALA A 11 9.75 -18.79 -4.36
N VAL A 12 9.27 -17.59 -3.99
CA VAL A 12 8.29 -16.82 -4.76
C VAL A 12 8.79 -16.51 -6.18
N ARG A 13 10.08 -16.18 -6.32
CA ARG A 13 10.68 -15.87 -7.64
C ARG A 13 10.85 -17.10 -8.52
N ARG A 14 11.02 -18.29 -7.93
CA ARG A 14 11.07 -19.56 -8.68
C ARG A 14 9.70 -20.05 -9.12
N ALA A 15 8.66 -19.75 -8.36
CA ALA A 15 7.28 -20.09 -8.69
C ALA A 15 6.85 -19.39 -9.99
N ARG A 16 6.14 -20.11 -10.87
CA ARG A 16 5.80 -19.66 -12.22
C ARG A 16 4.47 -18.94 -12.30
N THR A 17 3.48 -19.43 -11.57
CA THR A 17 2.11 -18.92 -11.59
C THR A 17 1.81 -18.08 -10.36
N ALA A 18 0.80 -17.20 -10.43
CA ALA A 18 0.34 -16.44 -9.28
C ALA A 18 -0.16 -17.36 -8.15
N HIS A 19 -0.79 -18.47 -8.51
CA HIS A 19 -1.27 -19.46 -7.54
C HIS A 19 -0.09 -20.11 -6.78
N GLU A 20 0.91 -20.63 -7.48
CA GLU A 20 2.12 -21.20 -6.84
C GLU A 20 2.80 -20.18 -5.91
N LYS A 21 2.86 -18.92 -6.30
CA LYS A 21 3.44 -17.84 -5.47
C LYS A 21 2.62 -17.60 -4.20
N LEU A 22 1.31 -17.61 -4.33
CA LEU A 22 0.43 -17.50 -3.17
C LEU A 22 0.56 -18.72 -2.25
N GLU A 23 0.71 -19.93 -2.79
CA GLU A 23 0.96 -21.11 -1.95
C GLU A 23 2.28 -21.02 -1.17
N VAL A 24 3.34 -20.49 -1.78
CA VAL A 24 4.60 -20.21 -1.07
C VAL A 24 4.42 -19.19 0.06
N LEU A 25 3.52 -18.22 -0.13
CA LEU A 25 3.26 -17.16 0.85
C LEU A 25 2.28 -17.58 1.95
N ARG A 26 1.48 -18.63 1.75
CA ARG A 26 0.45 -19.07 2.70
C ARG A 26 1.05 -19.44 4.04
N GLY A 27 0.70 -18.69 5.09
CA GLY A 27 1.19 -18.93 6.46
C GLY A 27 2.69 -18.75 6.63
N ALA A 28 3.41 -18.14 5.64
CA ALA A 28 4.86 -18.02 5.69
C ALA A 28 5.38 -17.20 6.87
N TYR A 29 4.50 -16.39 7.48
CA TYR A 29 4.81 -15.58 8.66
C TYR A 29 3.83 -15.84 9.80
N ASP A 30 3.36 -17.09 9.90
CA ASP A 30 2.37 -17.50 10.90
C ASP A 30 2.74 -17.05 12.31
N GLY A 31 1.77 -16.48 13.02
CA GLY A 31 1.90 -15.96 14.36
C GLY A 31 2.73 -14.68 14.53
N SER A 32 3.25 -14.09 13.44
CA SER A 32 4.11 -12.89 13.51
C SER A 32 3.33 -11.61 13.75
N VAL A 33 4.05 -10.61 14.30
CA VAL A 33 3.65 -9.20 14.24
C VAL A 33 4.14 -8.61 12.93
N CYS A 34 3.27 -7.88 12.25
CA CYS A 34 3.57 -7.18 11.00
C CYS A 34 3.37 -5.68 11.13
N VAL A 35 4.32 -4.89 10.68
CA VAL A 35 4.15 -3.44 10.55
C VAL A 35 3.87 -3.08 9.09
N LEU A 36 2.70 -2.53 8.82
CA LEU A 36 2.29 -2.01 7.52
C LEU A 36 2.55 -0.50 7.49
N VAL A 37 3.61 -0.08 6.81
CA VAL A 37 3.99 1.33 6.70
C VAL A 37 3.38 1.92 5.45
N THR A 38 2.55 2.95 5.62
CA THR A 38 1.82 3.62 4.55
C THR A 38 2.30 5.06 4.34
N CYS A 39 1.71 5.76 3.37
CA CYS A 39 2.22 7.06 2.92
C CYS A 39 1.51 8.26 3.56
N GLY A 40 0.73 8.09 4.61
CA GLY A 40 0.01 9.20 5.24
C GLY A 40 0.94 10.24 5.87
N PRO A 41 0.45 11.47 6.10
CA PRO A 41 1.25 12.58 6.61
C PRO A 41 1.94 12.30 7.94
N SER A 42 1.31 11.53 8.84
CA SER A 42 1.89 11.20 10.15
C SER A 42 3.15 10.35 10.08
N LEU A 43 3.46 9.74 8.93
CA LEU A 43 4.75 9.08 8.72
C LEU A 43 5.90 10.09 8.70
N GLY A 44 5.63 11.33 8.26
CA GLY A 44 6.61 12.41 8.24
C GLY A 44 7.01 12.93 9.62
N ASP A 45 6.23 12.61 10.65
CA ASP A 45 6.53 13.00 12.05
C ASP A 45 7.57 12.07 12.70
N LEU A 46 7.89 10.94 12.06
CA LEU A 46 8.84 9.96 12.57
C LEU A 46 10.25 10.19 12.03
N ASP A 47 11.24 10.02 12.88
CA ASP A 47 12.64 9.92 12.46
C ASP A 47 12.84 8.61 11.66
N PRO A 48 13.21 8.69 10.37
CA PRO A 48 13.40 7.50 9.54
C PRO A 48 14.50 6.57 10.06
N ALA A 49 15.55 7.08 10.72
CA ALA A 49 16.62 6.25 11.27
C ALA A 49 16.14 5.45 12.46
N LEU A 50 15.39 6.09 13.37
CA LEU A 50 14.77 5.42 14.51
C LEU A 50 13.76 4.37 14.02
N LEU A 51 12.89 4.72 13.07
CA LEU A 51 11.92 3.78 12.54
C LEU A 51 12.60 2.53 11.96
N ARG A 52 13.63 2.69 11.12
CA ARG A 52 14.39 1.56 10.57
C ARG A 52 15.01 0.69 11.66
N ALA A 53 15.66 1.32 12.65
CA ALA A 53 16.24 0.58 13.78
C ALA A 53 15.19 -0.24 14.54
N GLN A 54 13.99 0.31 14.70
CA GLN A 54 12.88 -0.36 15.38
C GLN A 54 12.20 -1.43 14.52
N LEU A 55 12.28 -1.35 13.19
CA LEU A 55 11.74 -2.35 12.28
C LEU A 55 12.69 -3.52 12.01
N SER A 56 13.95 -3.41 12.40
CA SER A 56 14.94 -4.46 12.15
C SER A 56 14.52 -5.79 12.81
N GLY A 57 14.44 -6.85 11.99
CA GLY A 57 13.97 -8.17 12.41
C GLY A 57 12.45 -8.31 12.56
N ILE A 58 11.68 -7.24 12.29
CA ILE A 58 10.20 -7.26 12.32
C ILE A 58 9.69 -7.35 10.89
N MET A 59 8.72 -8.25 10.67
CA MET A 59 8.05 -8.38 9.37
C MET A 59 7.38 -7.05 8.98
N THR A 60 7.79 -6.49 7.83
CA THR A 60 7.40 -5.15 7.42
C THR A 60 6.86 -5.12 5.99
N ILE A 61 5.67 -4.55 5.82
CA ILE A 61 5.08 -4.27 4.51
C ILE A 61 5.19 -2.77 4.25
N ALA A 62 5.88 -2.37 3.20
CA ALA A 62 5.92 -0.99 2.73
C ALA A 62 4.89 -0.75 1.63
N VAL A 63 4.21 0.39 1.69
CA VAL A 63 3.26 0.82 0.65
C VAL A 63 3.87 1.94 -0.16
N LYS A 64 4.07 1.71 -1.47
CA LYS A 64 4.54 2.76 -2.41
C LYS A 64 5.80 3.47 -1.87
N GLN A 65 5.75 4.82 -1.78
CA GLN A 65 6.87 5.65 -1.33
C GLN A 65 7.27 5.45 0.14
N ALA A 66 6.47 4.78 0.95
CA ALA A 66 6.88 4.42 2.30
C ALA A 66 8.17 3.56 2.30
N VAL A 67 8.46 2.86 1.20
CA VAL A 67 9.73 2.13 1.03
C VAL A 67 10.96 3.04 1.16
N ASP A 68 10.84 4.32 0.81
CA ASP A 68 11.94 5.29 0.93
C ASP A 68 12.30 5.58 2.39
N VAL A 69 11.32 5.44 3.28
CA VAL A 69 11.49 5.67 4.72
C VAL A 69 12.03 4.41 5.41
N VAL A 70 11.48 3.24 5.08
CA VAL A 70 11.86 1.97 5.72
C VAL A 70 13.05 1.28 5.05
N ALA A 71 13.35 1.63 3.80
CA ALA A 71 14.50 1.16 3.02
C ALA A 71 14.65 -0.39 3.04
N ASP A 72 15.79 -0.88 3.54
CA ASP A 72 16.15 -2.29 3.55
C ASP A 72 15.37 -3.12 4.60
N GLU A 73 14.57 -2.48 5.45
CA GLU A 73 13.74 -3.19 6.43
C GLU A 73 12.41 -3.70 5.84
N ALA A 74 12.06 -3.33 4.60
CA ALA A 74 10.86 -3.83 3.95
C ALA A 74 10.99 -5.29 3.52
N ASP A 75 10.11 -6.16 4.00
CA ASP A 75 9.95 -7.55 3.53
C ASP A 75 9.09 -7.61 2.27
N PHE A 76 8.06 -6.78 2.24
CA PHE A 76 7.16 -6.62 1.10
C PHE A 76 7.06 -5.17 0.67
N LEU A 77 6.93 -4.96 -0.64
CA LEU A 77 6.58 -3.68 -1.24
C LEU A 77 5.28 -3.84 -2.03
N CYS A 78 4.21 -3.20 -1.55
CA CYS A 78 2.91 -3.21 -2.20
C CYS A 78 2.67 -1.91 -2.95
N PHE A 79 2.28 -1.99 -4.21
CA PHE A 79 2.02 -0.82 -5.05
C PHE A 79 0.98 -1.10 -6.14
N ASN A 80 0.42 -0.04 -6.69
CA ASN A 80 -0.50 -0.09 -7.83
C ASN A 80 -0.04 0.87 -8.93
N SER A 81 -0.75 0.90 -10.05
CA SER A 81 -0.38 1.68 -11.22
C SER A 81 -0.75 3.17 -11.16
N PHE A 82 -1.39 3.63 -10.09
CA PHE A 82 -1.67 5.07 -9.94
C PHE A 82 -0.41 5.90 -9.82
N ASN A 83 0.65 5.32 -9.29
CA ASN A 83 1.94 5.97 -9.17
C ASN A 83 2.89 5.46 -10.23
N VAL A 84 3.42 6.36 -11.02
CA VAL A 84 4.47 6.09 -12.00
C VAL A 84 5.87 6.20 -11.39
N ALA A 85 5.96 6.36 -10.06
CA ALA A 85 7.21 6.38 -9.34
C ALA A 85 7.98 5.06 -9.50
N ARG A 86 9.28 5.15 -9.63
CA ARG A 86 10.17 4.00 -9.45
C ARG A 86 10.48 3.85 -7.97
N TYR A 87 10.27 2.66 -7.47
CA TYR A 87 10.60 2.32 -6.09
C TYR A 87 11.96 1.66 -6.09
N GLU A 88 12.96 2.40 -5.66
CA GLU A 88 14.30 1.88 -5.48
C GLU A 88 14.40 1.22 -4.11
N THR A 89 14.82 -0.01 -4.12
CA THR A 89 15.13 -0.76 -2.90
C THR A 89 16.62 -1.05 -2.91
N GLY A 90 17.29 -0.87 -1.78
CA GLY A 90 18.70 -1.12 -1.63
C GLY A 90 19.12 -2.58 -1.91
N ALA A 91 20.13 -3.07 -1.21
CA ALA A 91 20.62 -4.45 -1.37
C ALA A 91 19.53 -5.48 -1.01
N ALA A 92 18.72 -5.19 -0.01
CA ALA A 92 17.55 -5.98 0.31
C ALA A 92 16.51 -5.85 -0.80
N ARG A 93 16.06 -7.00 -1.30
CA ARG A 93 15.06 -7.06 -2.38
C ARG A 93 13.74 -7.56 -1.81
N PRO A 94 12.85 -6.68 -1.34
CA PRO A 94 11.56 -7.07 -0.84
C PRO A 94 10.75 -7.86 -1.90
N ILE A 95 9.82 -8.68 -1.45
CA ILE A 95 8.84 -9.31 -2.33
C ILE A 95 7.89 -8.21 -2.83
N ARG A 96 7.83 -8.02 -4.14
CA ARG A 96 7.08 -6.93 -4.77
C ARG A 96 5.72 -7.40 -5.24
N ILE A 97 4.66 -6.82 -4.66
CA ILE A 97 3.28 -7.14 -5.01
C ILE A 97 2.66 -5.97 -5.76
N TYR A 98 2.26 -6.23 -6.98
CA TYR A 98 1.63 -5.27 -7.85
C TYR A 98 0.12 -5.48 -7.92
N GLY A 99 -0.66 -4.48 -7.52
CA GLY A 99 -2.08 -4.41 -7.76
C GLY A 99 -2.39 -3.84 -9.13
N ALA A 100 -2.79 -4.70 -10.07
CA ALA A 100 -3.09 -4.28 -11.43
C ALA A 100 -4.36 -3.42 -11.50
N GLU A 101 -4.40 -2.49 -12.46
CA GLU A 101 -5.59 -1.71 -12.78
C GLU A 101 -6.54 -2.52 -13.69
N PRO A 102 -7.86 -2.21 -13.65
CA PRO A 102 -8.87 -2.92 -14.46
C PRO A 102 -8.55 -2.92 -15.95
N THR A 103 -7.98 -1.84 -16.44
CA THR A 103 -7.69 -1.66 -17.87
C THR A 103 -6.39 -2.31 -18.32
N GLY A 104 -5.56 -2.74 -17.41
CA GLY A 104 -4.27 -3.40 -17.69
C GLY A 104 -3.28 -2.57 -18.53
N ARG A 105 -3.51 -1.26 -18.68
CA ARG A 105 -2.91 -0.42 -19.73
C ARG A 105 -1.91 0.61 -19.22
N VAL A 106 -1.66 0.68 -17.93
CA VAL A 106 -0.62 1.57 -17.42
C VAL A 106 0.71 0.81 -17.46
N PRO A 107 1.71 1.31 -18.19
CA PRO A 107 3.02 0.68 -18.22
C PRO A 107 3.58 0.59 -16.80
N GLN A 108 3.88 -0.62 -16.35
CA GLN A 108 4.49 -0.81 -15.04
C GLN A 108 6.00 -0.68 -15.16
N LEU A 109 6.54 0.37 -14.52
CA LEU A 109 7.98 0.64 -14.50
C LEU A 109 8.73 -0.18 -13.47
N ASN A 110 8.01 -0.67 -12.48
CA ASN A 110 8.59 -1.45 -11.41
C ASN A 110 8.48 -2.94 -11.72
N ARG A 111 9.56 -3.67 -11.49
CA ARG A 111 9.48 -5.13 -11.47
C ARG A 111 8.58 -5.56 -10.32
N PHE A 112 7.88 -6.67 -10.49
CA PHE A 112 7.06 -7.29 -9.45
C PHE A 112 7.26 -8.80 -9.43
N ASP A 113 7.12 -9.38 -8.26
CA ASP A 113 7.20 -10.82 -8.05
C ASP A 113 5.80 -11.47 -8.17
N LEU A 114 4.76 -10.78 -7.66
CA LEU A 114 3.37 -11.21 -7.73
C LEU A 114 2.50 -10.09 -8.28
N LYS A 115 1.57 -10.44 -9.19
CA LYS A 115 0.55 -9.55 -9.73
C LYS A 115 -0.83 -10.01 -9.25
N LEU A 116 -1.56 -9.11 -8.61
CA LEU A 116 -2.96 -9.29 -8.27
C LEU A 116 -3.83 -8.58 -9.30
N GLN A 117 -4.78 -9.28 -9.89
CA GLN A 117 -5.71 -8.71 -10.85
C GLN A 117 -6.77 -7.86 -10.13
N HIS A 118 -7.31 -6.88 -10.81
CA HIS A 118 -8.40 -6.10 -10.26
C HIS A 118 -9.73 -6.85 -10.44
N ALA A 119 -10.47 -6.99 -9.36
CA ALA A 119 -11.71 -7.77 -9.35
C ALA A 119 -12.91 -7.04 -9.99
N VAL A 120 -12.87 -5.70 -10.09
CA VAL A 120 -13.95 -4.88 -10.64
C VAL A 120 -13.45 -4.01 -11.79
N THR A 121 -14.36 -3.68 -12.71
CA THR A 121 -14.04 -2.87 -13.89
C THR A 121 -14.28 -1.37 -13.70
N THR A 122 -14.97 -0.99 -12.63
CA THR A 122 -15.28 0.38 -12.26
C THR A 122 -14.65 0.74 -10.93
N SER A 123 -14.41 2.03 -10.71
CA SER A 123 -13.80 2.56 -9.49
C SER A 123 -14.65 3.72 -8.94
N ASP A 124 -15.93 3.46 -8.72
CA ASP A 124 -16.82 4.37 -8.02
C ASP A 124 -16.97 3.95 -6.54
N LEU A 125 -17.41 4.88 -5.72
CA LEU A 125 -17.54 4.64 -4.27
C LEU A 125 -18.46 3.45 -3.95
N ARG A 126 -19.51 3.23 -4.75
CA ARG A 126 -20.49 2.16 -4.50
C ARG A 126 -19.92 0.76 -4.75
N THR A 127 -18.90 0.66 -5.58
CA THR A 127 -18.19 -0.60 -5.85
C THR A 127 -16.96 -0.79 -4.96
N SER A 128 -16.64 0.21 -4.13
CA SER A 128 -15.52 0.15 -3.19
C SER A 128 -15.78 -0.90 -2.10
N LEU A 129 -14.72 -1.64 -1.75
CA LEU A 129 -14.74 -2.56 -0.62
C LEU A 129 -15.21 -1.89 0.68
N ALA A 130 -14.80 -0.64 0.92
CA ALA A 130 -15.22 0.12 2.09
C ALA A 130 -16.73 0.35 2.15
N ALA A 131 -17.37 0.58 1.00
CA ALA A 131 -18.83 0.76 0.92
C ALA A 131 -19.59 -0.57 0.99
N ARG A 132 -19.06 -1.62 0.37
CA ARG A 132 -19.73 -2.93 0.26
C ARG A 132 -19.46 -3.87 1.42
N GLN A 133 -18.29 -3.78 2.02
CA GLN A 133 -17.86 -4.57 3.18
C GLN A 133 -17.90 -6.10 2.96
N ASN A 134 -17.80 -6.55 1.72
CA ASN A 134 -17.79 -7.95 1.34
C ASN A 134 -16.35 -8.51 1.36
N PHE A 135 -15.72 -8.46 2.52
CA PHE A 135 -14.29 -8.78 2.68
C PHE A 135 -13.93 -10.22 2.31
N ASP A 136 -14.81 -11.19 2.56
CA ASP A 136 -14.52 -12.61 2.30
C ASP A 136 -14.36 -12.94 0.82
N ASP A 137 -14.95 -12.15 -0.07
CA ASP A 137 -14.93 -12.38 -1.52
C ASP A 137 -13.52 -12.27 -2.13
N TYR A 138 -12.55 -11.70 -1.41
CA TYR A 138 -11.22 -11.37 -1.93
C TYR A 138 -10.07 -12.06 -1.19
N LEU A 139 -10.35 -13.12 -0.45
CA LEU A 139 -9.31 -13.91 0.20
C LEU A 139 -8.32 -14.45 -0.83
N LEU A 140 -7.04 -14.18 -0.65
CA LEU A 140 -5.96 -14.60 -1.57
C LEU A 140 -5.80 -16.13 -1.63
N SER A 141 -6.34 -16.85 -0.66
CA SER A 141 -6.41 -18.32 -0.68
C SER A 141 -7.34 -18.85 -1.79
N ALA A 142 -8.32 -18.06 -2.20
CA ALA A 142 -9.29 -18.45 -3.21
C ALA A 142 -8.91 -17.93 -4.61
N THR A 143 -8.36 -16.70 -4.70
CA THR A 143 -8.11 -16.07 -6.00
C THR A 143 -7.02 -14.99 -5.92
N PRO A 144 -6.15 -14.87 -6.95
CA PRO A 144 -5.12 -13.83 -7.03
C PRO A 144 -5.70 -12.50 -7.53
N VAL A 145 -6.78 -12.04 -6.90
CA VAL A 145 -7.42 -10.76 -7.23
C VAL A 145 -7.41 -9.82 -6.05
N ARG A 146 -7.51 -8.53 -6.33
CA ARG A 146 -7.71 -7.50 -5.33
C ARG A 146 -9.03 -6.77 -5.56
N PRO A 147 -9.73 -6.34 -4.52
CA PRO A 147 -10.89 -5.45 -4.66
C PRO A 147 -10.46 -4.07 -5.16
N TRP A 148 -11.42 -3.26 -5.57
CA TRP A 148 -11.25 -1.83 -5.58
C TRP A 148 -11.51 -1.29 -4.16
N GLY A 149 -10.58 -0.49 -3.68
CA GLY A 149 -10.66 0.15 -2.37
C GLY A 149 -9.94 1.50 -2.37
N PRO A 150 -10.11 2.28 -1.32
CA PRO A 150 -9.55 3.63 -1.21
C PRO A 150 -8.03 3.63 -0.97
N GLY A 151 -7.36 2.52 -1.14
CA GLY A 151 -5.91 2.43 -1.04
C GLY A 151 -5.41 1.03 -0.75
N ILE A 152 -4.11 0.90 -0.82
CA ILE A 152 -3.38 -0.39 -0.72
C ILE A 152 -3.69 -1.16 0.57
N VAL A 153 -4.00 -0.47 1.68
CA VAL A 153 -4.37 -1.14 2.94
C VAL A 153 -5.59 -2.03 2.72
N TYR A 154 -6.66 -1.48 2.12
CA TYR A 154 -7.88 -2.22 1.81
C TYR A 154 -7.73 -3.17 0.62
N GLU A 155 -6.94 -2.79 -0.38
CA GLU A 155 -6.84 -3.54 -1.62
C GLU A 155 -5.90 -4.73 -1.54
N ILE A 156 -4.84 -4.63 -0.72
CA ILE A 156 -3.77 -5.63 -0.67
C ILE A 156 -3.36 -5.94 0.78
N GLY A 157 -3.10 -4.91 1.60
CA GLY A 157 -2.43 -5.06 2.88
C GLY A 157 -3.12 -6.00 3.85
N MET A 158 -4.43 -5.83 4.04
CA MET A 158 -5.23 -6.69 4.94
C MET A 158 -5.26 -8.15 4.45
N TYR A 159 -5.50 -8.35 3.16
CA TYR A 159 -5.57 -9.69 2.56
C TYR A 159 -4.23 -10.40 2.58
N LEU A 160 -3.15 -9.64 2.37
CA LEU A 160 -1.81 -10.17 2.47
C LEU A 160 -1.49 -10.59 3.91
N ALA A 161 -1.83 -9.77 4.91
CA ALA A 161 -1.63 -10.11 6.31
C ALA A 161 -2.36 -11.41 6.69
N VAL A 162 -3.63 -11.55 6.32
CA VAL A 162 -4.41 -12.80 6.52
C VAL A 162 -3.72 -13.98 5.84
N HIS A 163 -3.34 -13.82 4.58
CA HIS A 163 -2.75 -14.90 3.79
C HIS A 163 -1.38 -15.36 4.32
N LEU A 164 -0.61 -14.44 4.86
CA LEU A 164 0.70 -14.70 5.47
C LEU A 164 0.61 -15.35 6.87
N GLY A 165 -0.58 -15.42 7.47
CA GLY A 165 -0.77 -15.93 8.83
C GLY A 165 -0.38 -14.93 9.92
N ILE A 166 -0.40 -13.64 9.63
CA ILE A 166 -0.06 -12.59 10.59
C ILE A 166 -1.04 -12.61 11.76
N LYS A 167 -0.52 -12.52 12.98
CA LYS A 167 -1.31 -12.46 14.21
C LYS A 167 -1.73 -11.03 14.56
N GLU A 168 -0.86 -10.07 14.31
CA GLU A 168 -1.10 -8.66 14.60
C GLU A 168 -0.61 -7.79 13.46
N LEU A 169 -1.50 -6.98 12.90
CA LEU A 169 -1.22 -6.01 11.86
C LEU A 169 -1.21 -4.61 12.45
N ILE A 170 -0.04 -4.00 12.57
CA ILE A 170 0.14 -2.64 13.06
C ILE A 170 0.31 -1.71 11.85
N THR A 171 -0.57 -0.73 11.68
CA THR A 171 -0.45 0.25 10.61
C THR A 171 0.22 1.53 11.10
N VAL A 172 1.21 2.03 10.37
CA VAL A 172 1.90 3.31 10.61
C VAL A 172 1.68 4.22 9.40
N GLY A 173 1.30 5.47 9.65
CA GLY A 173 1.01 6.42 8.58
C GLY A 173 -0.31 6.15 7.85
N TRP A 174 -1.23 5.39 8.43
CA TRP A 174 -2.55 5.18 7.83
C TRP A 174 -3.51 6.31 8.21
N ASP A 175 -3.33 7.44 7.59
CA ASP A 175 -4.14 8.64 7.78
C ASP A 175 -5.31 8.64 6.77
N ILE A 176 -6.51 8.24 7.20
CA ILE A 176 -7.74 8.14 6.35
C ILE A 176 -8.26 9.55 6.13
N ALA A 177 -7.87 10.49 6.00
CA ALA A 177 -8.22 11.88 5.74
C ALA A 177 -7.49 12.81 6.71
N ASN A 178 -6.94 13.84 6.15
CA ASN A 178 -6.53 14.97 6.96
C ASN A 178 -7.60 16.07 6.79
N PRO A 179 -8.52 16.25 7.74
CA PRO A 179 -9.58 17.25 7.63
C PRO A 179 -9.05 18.68 7.62
N LYS A 180 -7.79 18.90 7.94
CA LYS A 180 -7.17 20.23 8.09
C LYS A 180 -6.23 20.63 6.97
N GLY A 181 -5.96 19.78 5.97
CA GLY A 181 -4.98 20.10 4.96
C GLY A 181 -5.18 19.39 3.63
N ASN A 182 -4.54 19.96 2.63
CA ASN A 182 -4.48 19.37 1.29
C ASN A 182 -3.46 18.22 1.19
N ASN A 183 -2.75 17.90 2.26
CA ASN A 183 -1.71 16.89 2.30
C ASN A 183 -2.31 15.53 2.57
N THR A 184 -2.28 14.68 1.58
CA THR A 184 -2.75 13.29 1.69
C THR A 184 -1.62 12.32 1.94
N HIS A 185 -0.35 12.76 1.80
CA HIS A 185 0.83 11.91 1.90
C HIS A 185 1.99 12.65 2.59
N PHE A 186 2.89 11.92 3.23
CA PHE A 186 4.06 12.49 3.92
C PHE A 186 5.01 13.26 3.00
N TYR A 187 4.97 13.00 1.70
CA TYR A 187 5.77 13.66 0.67
C TYR A 187 5.05 14.82 -0.03
N ASP A 188 3.82 15.13 0.32
CA ASP A 188 3.05 16.27 -0.18
C ASP A 188 3.20 17.49 0.70
N PRO A 189 2.93 18.67 0.19
CA PRO A 189 2.98 19.26 -1.15
C PRO A 189 4.26 20.06 -1.39
N GLN A 190 5.00 20.29 -0.33
CA GLN A 190 6.27 21.06 -0.38
C GLN A 190 7.39 20.21 -0.99
N THR A 191 7.17 18.90 -1.04
CA THR A 191 8.07 17.88 -1.58
C THR A 191 7.53 17.22 -2.82
N GLY A 192 6.53 17.82 -3.45
CA GLY A 192 5.89 17.26 -4.66
C GLY A 192 6.85 16.89 -5.77
N ASP A 193 7.98 17.58 -5.83
CA ASP A 193 9.06 17.25 -6.75
C ASP A 193 9.70 15.89 -6.46
N GLN A 194 9.79 15.46 -5.20
CA GLN A 194 10.35 14.14 -4.85
C GLN A 194 9.48 13.00 -5.37
N PHE A 195 8.17 13.16 -5.33
CA PHE A 195 7.25 12.18 -5.87
C PHE A 195 7.48 11.91 -7.35
N PHE A 196 7.68 12.97 -8.13
CA PHE A 196 7.88 12.87 -9.57
C PHE A 196 9.34 12.66 -9.97
N ASP A 197 10.28 13.18 -9.22
CA ASP A 197 11.70 13.02 -9.54
C ASP A 197 12.14 11.56 -9.43
N ARG A 198 11.62 10.83 -8.47
CA ARG A 198 11.86 9.37 -8.35
C ARG A 198 11.06 8.55 -9.35
N GLY A 199 9.97 9.08 -9.86
CA GLY A 199 9.11 8.43 -10.83
C GLY A 199 9.41 8.74 -12.29
N ARG A 200 10.36 9.60 -12.57
CA ARG A 200 10.67 9.99 -13.95
C ARG A 200 11.21 8.82 -14.74
N SER A 201 10.36 8.25 -15.55
CA SER A 201 10.79 7.49 -16.71
C SER A 201 10.70 8.40 -17.92
N ASP A 202 11.72 8.33 -18.77
CA ASP A 202 11.74 9.08 -20.04
C ASP A 202 10.55 8.72 -20.94
N ALA A 203 9.96 7.55 -20.75
CA ALA A 203 8.72 7.12 -21.41
C ALA A 203 7.52 8.07 -21.14
N TYR A 204 7.56 8.85 -20.08
CA TYR A 204 6.49 9.77 -19.72
C TYR A 204 6.72 11.21 -20.14
N ARG A 205 7.82 11.50 -20.84
CA ARG A 205 8.09 12.83 -21.39
C ARG A 205 7.31 13.14 -22.67
N LEU A 206 6.68 12.13 -23.26
CA LEU A 206 5.91 12.28 -24.48
C LEU A 206 4.54 12.88 -24.18
N VAL A 207 4.40 14.15 -24.49
CA VAL A 207 3.16 14.91 -24.30
C VAL A 207 2.42 14.99 -25.64
N GLY A 208 1.20 14.60 -25.61
CA GLY A 208 0.18 15.05 -26.55
C GLY A 208 0.09 14.34 -27.89
N VAL A 209 -0.86 13.54 -28.10
CA VAL A 209 -1.76 13.26 -29.24
C VAL A 209 -2.76 12.20 -28.78
N ARG A 210 -4.02 12.52 -28.78
CA ARG A 210 -5.07 11.67 -28.19
C ARG A 210 -5.79 10.79 -29.21
N ARG A 211 -6.31 9.69 -28.74
CA ARG A 211 -7.29 8.73 -29.28
C ARG A 211 -6.78 7.70 -30.30
N HIS A 212 -5.83 8.01 -31.15
CA HIS A 212 -5.32 7.07 -32.14
C HIS A 212 -3.98 6.44 -31.76
N LEU A 213 -3.51 6.76 -30.57
CA LEU A 213 -2.24 6.25 -30.07
C LEU A 213 -2.43 4.86 -29.44
N PRO A 214 -1.42 3.98 -29.59
CA PRO A 214 -1.36 2.74 -28.87
C PRO A 214 -1.56 2.95 -27.37
N ALA A 215 -2.11 1.95 -26.67
CA ALA A 215 -2.41 2.03 -25.24
C ALA A 215 -1.28 2.63 -24.38
N PRO A 216 0.00 2.29 -24.61
CA PRO A 216 1.11 2.89 -23.84
C PRO A 216 1.19 4.40 -23.96
N LEU A 217 0.88 4.95 -25.12
CA LEU A 217 0.96 6.39 -25.35
C LEU A 217 -0.20 7.15 -24.68
N ARG A 218 -1.40 6.55 -24.64
CA ARG A 218 -2.55 7.14 -23.91
C ARG A 218 -2.29 7.19 -22.40
N ASP A 219 -1.62 6.20 -21.90
CA ASP A 219 -1.29 6.11 -20.47
C ASP A 219 -0.18 7.11 -20.09
N GLY A 220 0.78 7.32 -20.99
CA GLY A 220 1.72 8.44 -20.88
C GLY A 220 1.05 9.80 -20.81
N MET A 221 -0.06 10.00 -21.56
CA MET A 221 -0.81 11.26 -21.48
C MET A 221 -1.56 11.44 -20.17
N ARG A 222 -2.13 10.38 -19.58
CA ARG A 222 -2.71 10.45 -18.23
C ARG A 222 -1.68 10.88 -17.22
N TRP A 223 -0.50 10.32 -17.31
CA TRP A 223 0.61 10.67 -16.45
C TRP A 223 1.06 12.14 -16.66
N THR A 224 1.23 12.59 -17.90
CA THR A 224 1.58 13.99 -18.19
C THR A 224 0.54 14.94 -17.62
N ARG A 225 -0.76 14.59 -17.75
CA ARG A 225 -1.83 15.37 -17.12
C ARG A 225 -1.70 15.37 -15.59
N ALA A 226 -1.34 14.25 -14.97
CA ALA A 226 -1.07 14.17 -13.54
C ALA A 226 0.12 15.05 -13.14
N VAL A 227 1.22 15.02 -13.90
CA VAL A 227 2.40 15.87 -13.67
C VAL A 227 2.08 17.35 -13.82
N ILE A 228 1.39 17.73 -14.88
CA ILE A 228 0.99 19.14 -15.09
C ILE A 228 0.05 19.60 -13.98
N SER A 229 -0.88 18.75 -13.59
CA SER A 229 -1.83 19.04 -12.52
C SER A 229 -1.14 19.21 -11.18
N HIS A 230 -0.15 18.39 -10.91
CA HIS A 230 0.67 18.48 -9.71
C HIS A 230 1.49 19.77 -9.70
N ARG A 231 2.20 20.08 -10.79
CA ARG A 231 2.99 21.31 -10.91
C ARG A 231 2.16 22.59 -10.85
N THR A 232 0.93 22.54 -11.32
CA THR A 232 0.02 23.69 -11.29
C THR A 232 -0.85 23.76 -10.05
N GLY A 233 -0.79 22.75 -9.15
CA GLY A 233 -1.65 22.64 -7.97
C GLY A 233 -3.13 22.47 -8.26
N ARG A 234 -3.52 22.33 -9.53
CA ARG A 234 -4.94 22.43 -9.95
C ARG A 234 -5.75 21.14 -9.84
N LEU A 235 -5.12 19.97 -9.84
CA LEU A 235 -5.86 18.70 -9.85
C LEU A 235 -5.35 17.66 -8.85
N TYR A 236 -4.08 17.69 -8.48
CA TYR A 236 -3.50 16.68 -7.61
C TYR A 236 -3.69 16.96 -6.12
N ASN A 237 -3.89 18.22 -5.75
CA ASN A 237 -4.31 18.62 -4.40
C ASN A 237 -5.81 18.36 -4.14
N ARG A 238 -6.54 17.92 -5.14
CA ARG A 238 -7.82 17.27 -4.87
C ARG A 238 -7.47 15.84 -4.53
N THR A 239 -7.70 15.48 -3.29
CA THR A 239 -7.85 14.10 -2.90
C THR A 239 -8.47 13.35 -4.06
N THR A 240 -7.83 12.32 -4.55
CA THR A 240 -8.43 11.41 -5.53
C THR A 240 -9.67 10.74 -4.96
N MET A 241 -10.00 11.04 -3.71
CA MET A 241 -11.19 10.59 -3.01
C MET A 241 -12.42 11.28 -3.56
N VAL A 242 -13.42 10.50 -3.85
CA VAL A 242 -14.77 10.98 -4.14
C VAL A 242 -15.31 11.69 -2.89
N PRO A 243 -16.09 12.78 -3.03
CA PRO A 243 -16.74 13.40 -1.88
C PRO A 243 -17.47 12.37 -1.01
N GLY A 244 -17.23 12.38 0.30
CA GLY A 244 -17.77 11.40 1.24
C GLY A 244 -16.99 10.07 1.34
N GLU A 245 -15.94 9.85 0.53
CA GLU A 245 -15.18 8.61 0.57
C GLU A 245 -14.41 8.46 1.89
N ALA A 246 -13.85 9.53 2.41
CA ALA A 246 -13.12 9.50 3.68
C ALA A 246 -14.00 9.02 4.82
N GLU A 247 -15.23 9.52 4.91
CA GLU A 247 -16.21 9.14 5.91
C GLU A 247 -16.65 7.69 5.77
N VAL A 248 -16.87 7.22 4.53
CA VAL A 248 -17.19 5.81 4.25
C VAL A 248 -16.02 4.91 4.64
N VAL A 249 -14.79 5.28 4.29
CA VAL A 249 -13.60 4.52 4.69
C VAL A 249 -13.45 4.51 6.19
N ALA A 250 -13.50 5.67 6.84
CA ALA A 250 -13.39 5.79 8.28
C ALA A 250 -14.40 4.90 9.01
N SER A 251 -15.68 4.99 8.64
CA SER A 251 -16.74 4.17 9.24
C SER A 251 -16.58 2.67 8.96
N SER A 252 -16.02 2.30 7.82
CA SER A 252 -15.79 0.88 7.45
C SER A 252 -14.64 0.23 8.21
N THR A 253 -13.75 1.01 8.84
CA THR A 253 -12.57 0.46 9.52
C THR A 253 -12.93 -0.42 10.71
N LYS A 254 -14.04 -0.14 11.39
CA LYS A 254 -14.59 -1.00 12.45
C LYS A 254 -14.94 -2.39 11.92
N GLN A 255 -15.63 -2.46 10.78
CA GLN A 255 -15.99 -3.72 10.14
C GLN A 255 -14.77 -4.45 9.60
N ALA A 256 -13.82 -3.72 9.02
CA ALA A 256 -12.54 -4.29 8.58
C ALA A 256 -11.75 -4.90 9.75
N ALA A 257 -11.69 -4.21 10.89
CA ALA A 257 -11.03 -4.73 12.09
C ALA A 257 -11.78 -5.95 12.66
N ALA A 258 -13.10 -5.92 12.68
CA ALA A 258 -13.91 -7.06 13.11
C ALA A 258 -13.70 -8.27 12.20
N TRP A 259 -13.69 -8.06 10.89
CA TRP A 259 -13.41 -9.11 9.91
C TRP A 259 -11.99 -9.68 10.07
N LEU A 260 -10.97 -8.83 10.17
CA LEU A 260 -9.59 -9.28 10.41
C LEU A 260 -9.50 -10.17 11.66
N ARG A 261 -10.20 -9.80 12.74
CA ARG A 261 -10.25 -10.61 13.96
C ARG A 261 -10.86 -11.99 13.72
N THR A 262 -11.89 -12.11 12.89
CA THR A 262 -12.43 -13.43 12.50
C THR A 262 -11.43 -14.26 11.69
N GLN A 263 -10.47 -13.62 11.03
CA GLN A 263 -9.36 -14.24 10.32
C GLN A 263 -8.11 -14.48 11.21
N GLY A 264 -8.22 -14.21 12.52
CA GLY A 264 -7.11 -14.38 13.47
C GLY A 264 -6.10 -13.23 13.49
N VAL A 265 -6.42 -12.08 12.89
CA VAL A 265 -5.54 -10.92 12.79
C VAL A 265 -6.06 -9.76 13.64
N GLU A 266 -5.30 -9.32 14.64
CA GLU A 266 -5.62 -8.08 15.36
C GLU A 266 -5.09 -6.87 14.60
N LEU A 267 -5.94 -5.87 14.38
CA LEU A 267 -5.59 -4.61 13.73
C LEU A 267 -5.32 -3.53 14.77
N THR A 268 -4.15 -2.92 14.67
CA THR A 268 -3.75 -1.78 15.51
C THR A 268 -3.29 -0.62 14.64
N VAL A 269 -3.66 0.61 15.01
CA VAL A 269 -3.35 1.81 14.24
C VAL A 269 -2.45 2.74 15.05
N VAL A 270 -1.34 3.14 14.44
CA VAL A 270 -0.40 4.13 14.98
C VAL A 270 -0.44 5.35 14.06
N SER A 271 -1.43 6.17 14.25
CA SER A 271 -1.61 7.42 13.52
C SER A 271 -2.49 8.35 14.37
N PRO A 272 -1.91 9.40 14.97
CA PRO A 272 -2.63 10.24 15.94
C PRO A 272 -3.79 11.02 15.29
N THR A 273 -3.71 11.29 14.00
CA THR A 273 -4.67 12.12 13.27
C THR A 273 -5.60 11.35 12.34
N SER A 274 -5.48 10.02 12.31
CA SER A 274 -6.31 9.18 11.45
C SER A 274 -7.78 9.19 11.86
N MET A 275 -8.68 9.27 10.88
CA MET A 275 -10.13 9.13 11.06
C MET A 275 -10.60 7.67 11.23
N VAL A 276 -9.71 6.74 11.44
CA VAL A 276 -10.06 5.35 11.78
C VAL A 276 -11.07 5.34 12.93
N ASP A 277 -12.10 4.50 12.84
CA ASP A 277 -13.15 4.39 13.86
C ASP A 277 -12.54 4.23 15.26
N PRO A 278 -13.04 4.93 16.29
CA PRO A 278 -12.53 4.84 17.66
C PRO A 278 -12.55 3.44 18.27
N ALA A 279 -13.35 2.52 17.74
CA ALA A 279 -13.40 1.12 18.17
C ALA A 279 -12.16 0.30 17.70
N VAL A 280 -11.38 0.80 16.76
CA VAL A 280 -10.11 0.17 16.34
C VAL A 280 -9.02 0.53 17.34
N GLN A 281 -8.27 -0.47 17.78
CA GLN A 281 -7.18 -0.27 18.74
C GLN A 281 -6.15 0.73 18.21
N ARG A 282 -5.72 1.64 19.08
CA ARG A 282 -4.68 2.64 18.78
C ARG A 282 -3.50 2.50 19.73
N LEU A 283 -2.30 2.74 19.20
CA LEU A 283 -1.08 2.88 20.00
C LEU A 283 -0.46 4.27 19.77
N SER A 284 0.19 4.78 20.81
CA SER A 284 1.17 5.86 20.65
C SER A 284 2.45 5.32 20.03
N TYR A 285 3.33 6.21 19.59
CA TYR A 285 4.66 5.81 19.09
C TYR A 285 5.49 5.10 20.17
N ASP A 286 5.45 5.58 21.43
CA ASP A 286 6.18 4.92 22.52
C ASP A 286 5.67 3.50 22.78
N ALA A 287 4.34 3.32 22.76
CA ALA A 287 3.74 2.01 22.90
C ALA A 287 4.06 1.08 21.71
N LEU A 288 4.18 1.65 20.50
CA LEU A 288 4.65 0.92 19.34
C LEU A 288 6.07 0.38 19.56
N TRP A 289 7.01 1.24 20.01
CA TRP A 289 8.39 0.82 20.23
C TRP A 289 8.51 -0.28 21.26
N ALA A 290 7.80 -0.16 22.38
CA ALA A 290 7.71 -1.20 23.40
C ALA A 290 7.14 -2.51 22.83
N ARG A 291 6.10 -2.43 21.99
CA ARG A 291 5.47 -3.59 21.36
C ARG A 291 6.42 -4.30 20.39
N LEU A 292 7.16 -3.55 19.56
CA LEU A 292 8.12 -4.12 18.62
C LEU A 292 9.33 -4.76 19.34
N ALA A 293 9.78 -4.14 20.43
CA ALA A 293 10.84 -4.74 21.28
C ALA A 293 10.40 -6.10 21.84
N ALA A 294 9.16 -6.21 22.33
CA ALA A 294 8.60 -7.48 22.80
C ALA A 294 8.42 -8.52 21.69
N ALA A 295 8.14 -8.11 20.46
CA ALA A 295 7.92 -9.02 19.33
C ALA A 295 9.22 -9.65 18.80
N ARG A 296 10.41 -9.12 19.18
CA ARG A 296 11.72 -9.67 18.79
C ARG A 296 12.21 -10.78 19.72
N GLN A 297 11.59 -10.93 20.89
CA GLN A 297 11.92 -11.97 21.87
C GLN A 297 11.20 -13.27 21.58
#